data_9b49e11caffdc89858f23b75bca39550
#
_entry.id   9b49e11caffdc89858f23b75bca39550
#
_cell.length_a   1.000
_cell.length_b   1.000
_cell.length_c   1.000
_cell.angle_alpha   90.00
_cell.angle_beta   90.00
_cell.angle_gamma   90.00
#
_symmetry.space_group_name_H-M   'P 1'
#
loop_
_entity.id
_entity.type
_entity.pdbx_description
1 polymer ?
#
loop_
_entity_poly.entity_id
_entity_poly.type
_entity_poly.pdbx_seq_one_letter_code
_entity_poly.pdbx_strand_id
1 'polypeptide(L)'
;MPFVGIVSKENDSNFIKNAISKNARAGNFEVININRKSIENVKNVKFDVLVICENVEKLLRNSSYLEEIIKKADYIIVNSDVKENLSSLKNMETNIITYGFNAKATITISSIKEEKIMICVQRKIKAVNSIIEEQDFNVEIEKNNVNKLYNVLVIFTILAIYGKILQKI
;
A
#
# COMPACT_ATOMS: atom_id res chain seq x y z
N MET A 1 -9.54 11.83 10.05
CA MET A 1 -9.55 10.35 9.90
C MET A 1 -9.13 10.03 8.48
N PRO A 2 -8.01 9.34 8.28
CA PRO A 2 -7.49 9.05 6.95
C PRO A 2 -8.39 8.09 6.17
N PHE A 3 -8.63 8.41 4.89
CA PHE A 3 -9.33 7.56 3.93
C PHE A 3 -8.31 6.75 3.11
N VAL A 4 -8.38 5.43 3.21
CA VAL A 4 -7.53 4.50 2.47
C VAL A 4 -8.37 3.72 1.45
N GLY A 5 -8.13 3.94 0.17
CA GLY A 5 -8.72 3.15 -0.91
C GLY A 5 -7.82 1.97 -1.25
N ILE A 6 -8.38 0.77 -1.41
CA ILE A 6 -7.62 -0.43 -1.81
C ILE A 6 -8.25 -1.03 -3.05
N VAL A 7 -7.49 -1.00 -4.16
CA VAL A 7 -7.84 -1.67 -5.41
C VAL A 7 -7.17 -3.04 -5.42
N SER A 8 -7.91 -4.06 -5.01
CA SER A 8 -7.43 -5.44 -4.91
C SER A 8 -8.56 -6.45 -4.96
N LYS A 9 -8.20 -7.74 -4.90
CA LYS A 9 -9.17 -8.80 -4.62
C LYS A 9 -9.74 -8.64 -3.22
N GLU A 10 -11.01 -9.02 -3.04
CA GLU A 10 -11.75 -8.82 -1.78
C GLU A 10 -11.05 -9.46 -0.57
N ASN A 11 -10.53 -10.67 -0.73
CA ASN A 11 -9.81 -11.35 0.37
C ASN A 11 -8.56 -10.60 0.83
N ASP A 12 -7.82 -9.97 -0.10
CA ASP A 12 -6.62 -9.20 0.21
C ASP A 12 -6.99 -7.90 0.91
N SER A 13 -7.99 -7.18 0.42
CA SER A 13 -8.46 -5.94 1.04
C SER A 13 -9.02 -6.16 2.45
N ASN A 14 -9.75 -7.26 2.67
CA ASN A 14 -10.25 -7.62 3.99
C ASN A 14 -9.11 -7.95 4.97
N PHE A 15 -8.09 -8.67 4.50
CA PHE A 15 -6.91 -8.95 5.31
C PHE A 15 -6.19 -7.64 5.72
N ILE A 16 -5.94 -6.76 4.75
CA ILE A 16 -5.27 -5.47 4.99
C ILE A 16 -6.10 -4.62 5.95
N LYS A 17 -7.41 -4.49 5.74
CA LYS A 17 -8.33 -3.74 6.61
C LYS A 17 -8.28 -4.23 8.06
N ASN A 18 -8.40 -5.54 8.26
CA ASN A 18 -8.38 -6.15 9.59
C ASN A 18 -7.03 -5.94 10.29
N ALA A 19 -5.93 -6.07 9.57
CA ALA A 19 -4.60 -5.87 10.11
C ALA A 19 -4.34 -4.41 10.50
N ILE A 20 -4.76 -3.45 9.67
CA ILE A 20 -4.68 -2.02 9.98
C ILE A 20 -5.49 -1.71 11.24
N SER A 21 -6.72 -2.20 11.34
CA SER A 21 -7.59 -1.96 12.50
C SER A 21 -6.99 -2.49 13.80
N LYS A 22 -6.31 -3.65 13.77
CA LYS A 22 -5.63 -4.24 14.93
C LYS A 22 -4.38 -3.46 15.34
N ASN A 23 -3.62 -2.94 14.38
CA ASN A 23 -2.33 -2.30 14.62
C ASN A 23 -2.42 -0.77 14.78
N ALA A 24 -3.52 -0.16 14.37
CA ALA A 24 -3.73 1.27 14.46
C ALA A 24 -4.19 1.71 15.87
N ARG A 25 -3.38 1.46 16.92
CA ARG A 25 -3.66 2.02 18.25
C ARG A 25 -3.89 3.53 18.13
N ALA A 26 -5.13 3.98 18.35
CA ALA A 26 -5.56 5.39 18.35
C ALA A 26 -5.51 6.16 17.01
N GLY A 27 -5.88 5.56 15.91
CA GLY A 27 -6.14 6.30 14.66
C GLY A 27 -7.18 5.55 13.85
N ASN A 28 -8.39 6.07 13.77
CA ASN A 28 -9.41 5.47 12.94
C ASN A 28 -9.04 5.66 11.48
N PHE A 29 -8.68 4.59 10.79
CA PHE A 29 -8.59 4.57 9.33
C PHE A 29 -9.94 4.12 8.77
N GLU A 30 -10.45 4.84 7.81
CA GLU A 30 -11.55 4.35 6.98
C GLU A 30 -10.96 3.65 5.77
N VAL A 31 -11.12 2.33 5.71
CA VAL A 31 -10.57 1.50 4.62
C VAL A 31 -11.70 1.06 3.71
N ILE A 32 -11.62 1.46 2.44
CA ILE A 32 -12.62 1.18 1.41
C ILE A 32 -12.02 0.25 0.36
N ASN A 33 -12.67 -0.90 0.13
CA ASN A 33 -12.33 -1.77 -0.98
C ASN A 33 -12.93 -1.23 -2.28
N ILE A 34 -12.07 -1.01 -3.27
CA ILE A 34 -12.43 -0.51 -4.59
C ILE A 34 -12.31 -1.64 -5.60
N ASN A 35 -13.40 -1.98 -6.23
CA ASN A 35 -13.44 -2.96 -7.32
C ASN A 35 -14.12 -2.35 -8.55
N ARG A 36 -14.19 -3.12 -9.65
CA ARG A 36 -14.76 -2.63 -10.91
C ARG A 36 -16.21 -2.14 -10.79
N LYS A 37 -16.99 -2.68 -9.83
CA LYS A 37 -18.40 -2.29 -9.64
C LYS A 37 -18.53 -1.04 -8.77
N SER A 38 -17.61 -0.83 -7.83
CA SER A 38 -17.66 0.28 -6.87
C SER A 38 -16.84 1.50 -7.31
N ILE A 39 -15.96 1.38 -8.31
CA ILE A 39 -15.03 2.45 -8.69
C ILE A 39 -15.76 3.74 -9.09
N GLU A 40 -16.88 3.64 -9.79
CA GLU A 40 -17.68 4.81 -10.18
C GLU A 40 -18.27 5.53 -8.97
N ASN A 41 -18.71 4.78 -7.96
CA ASN A 41 -19.31 5.33 -6.75
C ASN A 41 -18.32 6.16 -5.91
N VAL A 42 -17.02 5.87 -6.04
CA VAL A 42 -15.96 6.54 -5.29
C VAL A 42 -15.15 7.54 -6.12
N LYS A 43 -15.53 7.82 -7.36
CA LYS A 43 -14.80 8.74 -8.26
C LYS A 43 -14.61 10.16 -7.69
N ASN A 44 -15.54 10.60 -6.84
CA ASN A 44 -15.48 11.91 -6.19
C ASN A 44 -14.85 11.87 -4.79
N VAL A 45 -14.45 10.70 -4.31
CA VAL A 45 -13.79 10.55 -3.01
C VAL A 45 -12.31 10.91 -3.17
N LYS A 46 -11.82 11.83 -2.33
CA LYS A 46 -10.40 12.06 -2.19
C LYS A 46 -9.84 11.07 -1.17
N PHE A 47 -8.94 10.21 -1.61
CA PHE A 47 -8.22 9.29 -0.73
C PHE A 47 -6.92 9.93 -0.24
N ASP A 48 -6.62 9.81 1.04
CA ASP A 48 -5.30 10.17 1.57
C ASP A 48 -4.25 9.15 1.06
N VAL A 49 -4.63 7.87 1.02
CA VAL A 49 -3.80 6.80 0.46
C VAL A 49 -4.62 5.94 -0.49
N LEU A 50 -4.13 5.73 -1.69
CA LEU A 50 -4.68 4.77 -2.65
C LEU A 50 -3.68 3.64 -2.87
N VAL A 51 -4.09 2.43 -2.54
CA VAL A 51 -3.30 1.20 -2.78
C VAL A 51 -3.78 0.52 -4.03
N ILE A 52 -2.87 0.19 -4.94
CA ILE A 52 -3.18 -0.55 -6.16
C ILE A 52 -2.35 -1.84 -6.17
N CYS A 53 -3.00 -2.95 -5.84
CA CYS A 53 -2.38 -4.28 -5.77
C CYS A 53 -2.35 -5.00 -7.13
N GLU A 54 -3.08 -4.48 -8.11
CA GLU A 54 -3.25 -5.08 -9.44
C GLU A 54 -2.43 -4.34 -10.51
N ASN A 55 -2.52 -4.81 -11.76
CA ASN A 55 -1.91 -4.15 -12.90
C ASN A 55 -2.62 -2.82 -13.20
N VAL A 56 -1.94 -1.71 -12.98
CA VAL A 56 -2.45 -0.34 -13.17
C VAL A 56 -2.88 -0.09 -14.61
N GLU A 57 -2.06 -0.48 -15.60
CA GLU A 57 -2.36 -0.27 -17.02
C GLU A 57 -3.67 -0.95 -17.42
N LYS A 58 -3.85 -2.21 -16.99
CA LYS A 58 -5.08 -2.96 -17.24
C LYS A 58 -6.30 -2.31 -16.60
N LEU A 59 -6.14 -1.76 -15.40
CA LEU A 59 -7.21 -1.07 -14.69
C LEU A 59 -7.58 0.25 -15.38
N LEU A 60 -6.59 1.04 -15.79
CA LEU A 60 -6.80 2.32 -16.50
C LEU A 60 -7.48 2.13 -17.86
N ARG A 61 -7.12 1.08 -18.61
CA ARG A 61 -7.82 0.73 -19.86
C ARG A 61 -9.30 0.40 -19.67
N ASN A 62 -9.68 -0.09 -18.50
CA ASN A 62 -11.03 -0.52 -18.19
C ASN A 62 -11.89 0.51 -17.45
N SER A 63 -11.29 1.61 -16.96
CA SER A 63 -12.01 2.63 -16.21
C SER A 63 -11.30 3.98 -16.24
N SER A 64 -11.93 4.97 -16.87
CA SER A 64 -11.48 6.36 -16.82
C SER A 64 -11.58 6.96 -15.41
N TYR A 65 -12.47 6.48 -14.56
CA TYR A 65 -12.63 6.96 -13.19
C TYR A 65 -11.42 6.68 -12.30
N LEU A 66 -10.67 5.59 -12.57
CA LEU A 66 -9.46 5.29 -11.80
C LEU A 66 -8.40 6.38 -11.97
N GLU A 67 -8.22 6.90 -13.16
CA GLU A 67 -7.26 7.99 -13.40
C GLU A 67 -7.60 9.24 -12.59
N GLU A 68 -8.89 9.58 -12.50
CA GLU A 68 -9.35 10.70 -11.69
C GLU A 68 -9.11 10.47 -10.19
N ILE A 69 -9.35 9.26 -9.70
CA ILE A 69 -9.10 8.88 -8.30
C ILE A 69 -7.60 8.97 -7.99
N ILE A 70 -6.75 8.44 -8.87
CA ILE A 70 -5.28 8.49 -8.74
C ILE A 70 -4.80 9.93 -8.63
N LYS A 71 -5.25 10.83 -9.53
CA LYS A 71 -4.85 12.24 -9.55
C LYS A 71 -5.24 13.01 -8.29
N LYS A 72 -6.27 12.57 -7.58
CA LYS A 72 -6.76 13.21 -6.34
C LYS A 72 -6.13 12.65 -5.07
N ALA A 73 -5.49 11.47 -5.12
CA ALA A 73 -4.90 10.85 -3.95
C ALA A 73 -3.60 11.54 -3.53
N ASP A 74 -3.38 11.67 -2.21
CA ASP A 74 -2.15 12.27 -1.69
C ASP A 74 -0.96 11.31 -1.78
N TYR A 75 -1.21 10.00 -1.61
CA TYR A 75 -0.22 8.92 -1.75
C TYR A 75 -0.76 7.79 -2.60
N ILE A 76 0.09 7.24 -3.47
CA ILE A 76 -0.17 6.02 -4.22
C ILE A 76 0.80 4.94 -3.75
N ILE A 77 0.28 3.80 -3.32
CA ILE A 77 1.07 2.62 -2.99
C ILE A 77 0.86 1.59 -4.09
N VAL A 78 1.93 1.17 -4.77
CA VAL A 78 1.84 0.32 -5.95
C VAL A 78 2.90 -0.79 -5.96
N ASN A 79 2.51 -1.97 -6.44
CA ASN A 79 3.41 -3.10 -6.60
C ASN A 79 4.38 -2.88 -7.78
N SER A 80 5.69 -2.79 -7.48
CA SER A 80 6.74 -2.61 -8.49
C SER A 80 7.19 -3.92 -9.16
N ASP A 81 6.74 -5.07 -8.68
CA ASP A 81 7.00 -6.36 -9.34
C ASP A 81 6.09 -6.57 -10.55
N VAL A 82 4.98 -5.80 -10.63
CA VAL A 82 4.16 -5.71 -11.83
C VAL A 82 4.80 -4.71 -12.80
N LYS A 83 5.37 -5.23 -13.89
CA LYS A 83 6.29 -4.51 -14.80
C LYS A 83 5.73 -3.18 -15.33
N GLU A 84 4.45 -3.12 -15.66
CA GLU A 84 3.81 -1.97 -16.29
C GLU A 84 3.39 -0.88 -15.29
N ASN A 85 3.33 -1.19 -13.99
CA ASN A 85 2.77 -0.27 -13.00
C ASN A 85 3.53 1.06 -12.92
N LEU A 86 4.86 1.01 -12.90
CA LEU A 86 5.67 2.23 -12.81
C LEU A 86 5.58 3.10 -14.05
N SER A 87 5.54 2.48 -15.24
CA SER A 87 5.41 3.23 -16.50
C SER A 87 4.04 3.91 -16.62
N SER A 88 2.99 3.26 -16.16
CA SER A 88 1.61 3.79 -16.18
C SER A 88 1.41 4.99 -15.26
N LEU A 89 2.24 5.14 -14.23
CA LEU A 89 2.16 6.22 -13.24
C LEU A 89 3.21 7.33 -13.44
N LYS A 90 4.10 7.20 -14.42
CA LYS A 90 5.28 8.07 -14.60
C LYS A 90 4.95 9.57 -14.72
N ASN A 91 3.81 9.91 -15.30
CA ASN A 91 3.41 11.30 -15.56
C ASN A 91 2.42 11.86 -14.51
N MET A 92 2.26 11.15 -13.37
CA MET A 92 1.32 11.59 -12.33
C MET A 92 2.07 12.38 -11.26
N GLU A 93 1.57 13.58 -10.94
CA GLU A 93 2.10 14.46 -9.90
C GLU A 93 1.54 14.04 -8.52
N THR A 94 1.98 12.89 -8.01
CA THR A 94 1.55 12.40 -6.70
C THR A 94 2.70 11.67 -6.01
N ASN A 95 2.62 11.49 -4.70
CA ASN A 95 3.63 10.75 -3.94
C ASN A 95 3.46 9.25 -4.19
N ILE A 96 4.31 8.67 -5.02
CA ILE A 96 4.29 7.23 -5.33
C ILE A 96 5.27 6.50 -4.43
N ILE A 97 4.77 5.52 -3.67
CA ILE A 97 5.56 4.60 -2.86
C ILE A 97 5.42 3.21 -3.44
N THR A 98 6.53 2.60 -3.81
CA THR A 98 6.52 1.27 -4.40
C THR A 98 6.87 0.20 -3.39
N TYR A 99 6.19 -0.93 -3.46
CA TYR A 99 6.51 -2.13 -2.69
C TYR A 99 6.73 -3.32 -3.62
N GLY A 100 7.52 -4.28 -3.18
CA GLY A 100 7.82 -5.47 -3.96
C GLY A 100 9.10 -6.16 -3.50
N PHE A 101 9.51 -7.19 -4.23
CA PHE A 101 10.73 -7.94 -3.95
C PHE A 101 11.92 -7.56 -4.85
N ASN A 102 11.70 -6.65 -5.80
CA ASN A 102 12.76 -6.19 -6.69
C ASN A 102 13.52 -4.95 -6.14
N ALA A 103 14.71 -4.69 -6.67
CA ALA A 103 15.58 -3.58 -6.25
C ALA A 103 14.99 -2.17 -6.55
N LYS A 104 13.91 -2.07 -7.34
CA LYS A 104 13.22 -0.80 -7.63
C LYS A 104 12.18 -0.44 -6.59
N ALA A 105 11.78 -1.39 -5.73
CA ALA A 105 10.82 -1.14 -4.67
C ALA A 105 11.37 -0.13 -3.66
N THR A 106 10.54 0.79 -3.19
CA THR A 106 10.86 1.67 -2.06
C THR A 106 10.87 0.87 -0.77
N ILE A 107 9.95 -0.08 -0.64
CA ILE A 107 9.80 -0.96 0.52
C ILE A 107 9.84 -2.41 0.04
N THR A 108 10.72 -3.20 0.66
CA THR A 108 10.91 -4.62 0.33
C THR A 108 11.11 -5.46 1.59
N ILE A 109 11.18 -6.79 1.41
CA ILE A 109 11.61 -7.71 2.47
C ILE A 109 13.03 -8.15 2.16
N SER A 110 13.95 -7.90 3.08
CA SER A 110 15.37 -8.27 2.96
C SER A 110 15.66 -9.66 3.50
N SER A 111 14.90 -10.15 4.47
CA SER A 111 15.04 -11.51 5.00
C SER A 111 13.74 -12.04 5.61
N ILE A 112 13.62 -13.38 5.57
CA ILE A 112 12.51 -14.13 6.20
C ILE A 112 13.15 -15.22 7.05
N LYS A 113 12.87 -15.24 8.35
CA LYS A 113 13.34 -16.26 9.29
C LYS A 113 12.20 -16.69 10.19
N GLU A 114 11.73 -17.92 10.04
CA GLU A 114 10.64 -18.50 10.83
C GLU A 114 9.42 -17.58 10.93
N GLU A 115 9.20 -16.96 12.08
CA GLU A 115 8.09 -16.05 12.37
C GLU A 115 8.52 -14.57 12.37
N LYS A 116 9.65 -14.23 11.74
CA LYS A 116 10.18 -12.87 11.63
C LYS A 116 10.53 -12.53 10.20
N ILE A 117 10.16 -11.34 9.81
CA ILE A 117 10.59 -10.74 8.55
C ILE A 117 11.32 -9.44 8.83
N MET A 118 12.29 -9.14 7.96
CA MET A 118 12.95 -7.84 7.97
C MET A 118 12.45 -7.04 6.77
N ILE A 119 11.73 -5.97 7.05
CA ILE A 119 11.25 -5.03 6.03
C ILE A 119 12.28 -3.93 5.89
N CYS A 120 12.74 -3.71 4.66
CA CYS A 120 13.74 -2.69 4.33
C CYS A 120 13.08 -1.52 3.61
N VAL A 121 13.25 -0.31 4.13
CA VAL A 121 12.98 0.94 3.44
C VAL A 121 14.24 1.31 2.66
N GLN A 122 14.23 1.15 1.34
CA GLN A 122 15.39 1.34 0.46
C GLN A 122 15.54 2.78 -0.03
N ARG A 123 14.54 3.63 0.14
CA ARG A 123 14.52 5.04 -0.27
C ARG A 123 13.72 5.85 0.73
N LYS A 124 14.14 7.08 0.95
CA LYS A 124 13.41 8.04 1.78
C LYS A 124 11.95 8.16 1.39
N ILE A 125 11.08 8.12 2.38
CA ILE A 125 9.63 8.28 2.20
C ILE A 125 9.21 9.58 2.89
N LYS A 126 8.59 10.47 2.13
CA LYS A 126 7.90 11.63 2.71
C LYS A 126 6.59 11.13 3.34
N ALA A 127 6.56 11.03 4.65
CA ALA A 127 5.36 10.70 5.42
C ALA A 127 4.55 11.96 5.74
N VAL A 128 3.38 11.81 6.36
CA VAL A 128 2.47 12.95 6.65
C VAL A 128 3.14 14.02 7.52
N ASN A 129 3.85 13.61 8.58
CA ASN A 129 4.46 14.54 9.54
C ASN A 129 5.97 14.34 9.71
N SER A 130 6.61 13.53 8.88
CA SER A 130 8.03 13.18 9.03
C SER A 130 8.62 12.69 7.72
N ILE A 131 9.92 12.43 7.73
CA ILE A 131 10.62 11.70 6.69
C ILE A 131 11.06 10.37 7.30
N ILE A 132 10.76 9.28 6.58
CA ILE A 132 11.26 7.96 6.93
C ILE A 132 12.55 7.76 6.15
N GLU A 133 13.66 7.66 6.88
CA GLU A 133 14.97 7.39 6.30
C GLU A 133 15.13 5.92 5.91
N GLU A 134 16.13 5.63 5.11
CA GLU A 134 16.50 4.27 4.71
C GLU A 134 16.91 3.47 5.95
N GLN A 135 16.17 2.41 6.25
CA GLN A 135 16.41 1.57 7.43
C GLN A 135 15.66 0.25 7.37
N ASP A 136 16.01 -0.66 8.25
CA ASP A 136 15.40 -1.97 8.41
C ASP A 136 14.47 -2.03 9.62
N PHE A 137 13.35 -2.74 9.47
CA PHE A 137 12.36 -2.95 10.51
C PHE A 137 12.11 -4.45 10.70
N ASN A 138 12.22 -4.92 11.93
CA ASN A 138 11.85 -6.28 12.30
C ASN A 138 10.34 -6.36 12.57
N VAL A 139 9.66 -7.27 11.90
CA VAL A 139 8.21 -7.51 12.06
C VAL A 139 7.99 -8.98 12.36
N GLU A 140 7.24 -9.28 13.41
CA GLU A 140 6.78 -10.64 13.69
C GLU A 140 5.62 -11.00 12.75
N ILE A 141 5.68 -12.20 12.17
CA ILE A 141 4.65 -12.69 11.24
C ILE A 141 4.12 -14.05 11.72
N GLU A 142 2.81 -14.20 11.80
CA GLU A 142 2.21 -15.50 12.07
C GLU A 142 2.41 -16.44 10.87
N LYS A 143 2.66 -17.74 11.15
CA LYS A 143 2.90 -18.76 10.11
C LYS A 143 1.87 -18.76 8.99
N ASN A 144 0.61 -18.53 9.32
CA ASN A 144 -0.50 -18.49 8.36
C ASN A 144 -0.44 -17.27 7.42
N ASN A 145 0.38 -16.28 7.73
CA ASN A 145 0.49 -15.04 6.96
C ASN A 145 1.72 -14.98 6.03
N VAL A 146 2.58 -16.01 6.08
CA VAL A 146 3.81 -16.07 5.22
C VAL A 146 3.48 -16.05 3.73
N ASN A 147 2.32 -16.52 3.32
CA ASN A 147 1.85 -16.45 1.93
C ASN A 147 1.24 -15.09 1.54
N LYS A 148 1.19 -14.12 2.45
CA LYS A 148 0.60 -12.79 2.26
C LYS A 148 1.62 -11.66 2.35
N LEU A 149 2.88 -11.92 2.03
CA LEU A 149 3.97 -10.95 2.18
C LEU A 149 3.75 -9.63 1.45
N TYR A 150 3.14 -9.64 0.26
CA TYR A 150 2.75 -8.40 -0.43
C TYR A 150 1.76 -7.57 0.39
N ASN A 151 0.77 -8.22 0.99
CA ASN A 151 -0.20 -7.54 1.84
C ASN A 151 0.46 -6.98 3.11
N VAL A 152 1.45 -7.69 3.67
CA VAL A 152 2.25 -7.22 4.81
C VAL A 152 3.03 -5.97 4.46
N LEU A 153 3.66 -5.91 3.28
CA LEU A 153 4.34 -4.72 2.78
C LEU A 153 3.38 -3.53 2.62
N VAL A 154 2.18 -3.77 2.11
CA VAL A 154 1.12 -2.74 2.01
C VAL A 154 0.73 -2.22 3.39
N ILE A 155 0.45 -3.10 4.34
CA ILE A 155 0.07 -2.73 5.71
C ILE A 155 1.18 -1.90 6.37
N PHE A 156 2.43 -2.38 6.28
CA PHE A 156 3.59 -1.65 6.79
C PHE A 156 3.67 -0.25 6.18
N THR A 157 3.53 -0.13 4.86
CA THR A 157 3.62 1.14 4.14
C THR A 157 2.55 2.13 4.59
N ILE A 158 1.29 1.68 4.69
CA ILE A 158 0.19 2.53 5.16
C ILE A 158 0.47 3.03 6.58
N LEU A 159 0.84 2.14 7.50
CA LEU A 159 1.12 2.52 8.88
C LEU A 159 2.32 3.48 8.98
N ALA A 160 3.39 3.20 8.23
CA ALA A 160 4.59 4.02 8.22
C ALA A 160 4.33 5.47 7.74
N ILE A 161 3.52 5.68 6.69
CA ILE A 161 3.10 7.02 6.22
C ILE A 161 2.51 7.87 7.37
N TYR A 162 1.83 7.22 8.32
CA TYR A 162 1.23 7.88 9.48
C TYR A 162 2.09 7.78 10.76
N GLY A 163 3.38 7.49 10.63
CA GLY A 163 4.32 7.41 11.75
C GLY A 163 4.07 6.25 12.71
N LYS A 164 3.40 5.19 12.24
CA LYS A 164 3.13 3.99 13.03
C LYS A 164 4.03 2.86 12.57
N ILE A 165 4.57 2.10 13.52
CA ILE A 165 5.45 0.96 13.22
C ILE A 165 4.66 -0.33 13.37
N LEU A 166 4.66 -1.14 12.32
CA LEU A 166 4.12 -2.50 12.37
C LEU A 166 5.11 -3.38 13.13
N GLN A 167 4.68 -3.95 14.24
CA GLN A 167 5.49 -4.86 15.05
C GLN A 167 5.13 -6.32 14.82
N LYS A 168 3.86 -6.60 14.58
CA LYS A 168 3.35 -7.98 14.43
C LYS A 168 2.14 -8.03 13.50
N ILE A 169 2.04 -9.12 12.73
CA ILE A 169 0.91 -9.43 11.85
C ILE A 169 0.61 -10.93 11.75
#